data_75bee4911870445cafe4c5f53df0c51e
#
_entry.id   75bee4911870445cafe4c5f53df0c51e
#
_cell.length_a   1.000
_cell.length_b   1.000
_cell.length_c   1.000
_cell.angle_alpha   90.00
_cell.angle_beta   90.00
_cell.angle_gamma   90.00
#
_symmetry.space_group_name_H-M   'P 1'
#
loop_
_entity.id
_entity.type
_entity.pdbx_description
1 polymer ?
#
loop_
_entity_poly.entity_id
_entity_poly.type
_entity_poly.pdbx_seq_one_letter_code
_entity_poly.pdbx_strand_id
1 'polypeptide(L)'
;MIGKAHLGPIPQTDTRAGYIAQQPAIDRAISRVLEGGSYILGREVESFEAAFADFVGVAHAIGCASGTDAIELALRACKIGSGDLVFTVSHTAVATVAAIERVGATAVLIDVEPGTYTMAPHELSRALQVPRTGRPAAVLPVHLYGQPAELSTLCDLARANGLRLIEDCAQSHGALYRGRPTGSFGDIGCFSFYPTKNLGALGDGGMVVASSLALAGALREMREYGWRERYVSACVGINSRLDSIQAAILEVKLGSLAADNARRSAIADRYDSGLAALPLTLPKRRADATHVFHQYVIRLAQRDALRDWLHAAGIGTGIHYPVPVHLQPAYRGRLAAGPSGLGVTERAARQILSLPIYPQLSEDMIDRIITEIRGFFSRFR
;
A
#
# COMPACT_ATOMS: atom_id res chain seq x y z
N MET A 1 16.97 26.84 -33.38
CA MET A 1 15.92 26.61 -32.36
C MET A 1 15.17 25.34 -32.75
N ILE A 2 15.58 24.21 -32.20
CA ILE A 2 14.89 22.92 -32.43
C ILE A 2 13.60 23.03 -31.63
N GLY A 3 12.45 22.95 -32.30
CA GLY A 3 11.13 23.05 -31.68
C GLY A 3 11.00 22.03 -30.53
N LYS A 4 10.74 22.51 -29.30
CA LYS A 4 10.34 21.65 -28.20
C LYS A 4 9.07 20.94 -28.66
N ALA A 5 9.17 19.62 -28.91
CA ALA A 5 8.00 18.79 -29.08
C ALA A 5 7.09 19.05 -27.86
N HIS A 6 5.86 19.51 -28.11
CA HIS A 6 4.86 19.71 -27.05
C HIS A 6 4.51 18.33 -26.48
N LEU A 7 5.29 17.88 -25.49
CA LEU A 7 4.88 16.74 -24.66
C LEU A 7 3.53 17.15 -24.02
N GLY A 8 2.53 16.31 -24.21
CA GLY A 8 1.22 16.51 -23.61
C GLY A 8 1.27 16.57 -22.07
N PRO A 9 0.13 16.67 -21.39
CA PRO A 9 0.07 16.61 -19.93
C PRO A 9 0.70 15.32 -19.40
N ILE A 10 1.44 15.41 -18.30
CA ILE A 10 2.04 14.27 -17.60
C ILE A 10 1.17 13.96 -16.38
N PRO A 11 0.42 12.85 -16.35
CA PRO A 11 -0.38 12.49 -15.18
C PRO A 11 0.52 12.02 -14.02
N GLN A 12 0.03 12.10 -12.79
CA GLN A 12 0.73 11.59 -11.61
C GLN A 12 0.88 10.06 -11.66
N THR A 13 -0.11 9.36 -12.24
CA THR A 13 -0.07 7.94 -12.57
C THR A 13 -0.88 7.68 -13.83
N ASP A 14 -0.50 6.69 -14.63
CA ASP A 14 -1.19 6.33 -15.88
C ASP A 14 -1.48 4.83 -15.91
N THR A 15 -2.68 4.46 -15.46
CA THR A 15 -3.15 3.08 -15.48
C THR A 15 -3.44 2.57 -16.89
N ARG A 16 -3.82 3.48 -17.82
CA ARG A 16 -4.07 3.14 -19.22
C ARG A 16 -2.78 2.74 -19.94
N ALA A 17 -1.67 3.45 -19.70
CA ALA A 17 -0.36 3.11 -20.28
C ALA A 17 0.08 1.71 -19.85
N GLY A 18 -0.16 1.33 -18.59
CA GLY A 18 0.10 -0.03 -18.09
C GLY A 18 -0.74 -1.11 -18.78
N TYR A 19 -2.02 -0.84 -19.09
CA TYR A 19 -2.84 -1.74 -19.89
C TYR A 19 -2.32 -1.86 -21.32
N ILE A 20 -2.08 -0.75 -22.01
CA ILE A 20 -1.62 -0.74 -23.40
C ILE A 20 -0.30 -1.53 -23.56
N ALA A 21 0.63 -1.40 -22.61
CA ALA A 21 1.91 -2.11 -22.64
C ALA A 21 1.77 -3.65 -22.65
N GLN A 22 0.65 -4.17 -22.14
CA GLN A 22 0.39 -5.62 -22.03
C GLN A 22 -0.93 -6.03 -22.69
N GLN A 23 -1.53 -5.15 -23.50
CA GLN A 23 -2.88 -5.30 -24.05
C GLN A 23 -3.15 -6.67 -24.68
N PRO A 24 -2.32 -7.22 -25.59
CA PRO A 24 -2.64 -8.49 -26.23
C PRO A 24 -2.72 -9.68 -25.24
N ALA A 25 -1.95 -9.63 -24.15
CA ALA A 25 -1.96 -10.68 -23.14
C ALA A 25 -3.17 -10.54 -22.20
N ILE A 26 -3.48 -9.31 -21.81
CA ILE A 26 -4.64 -8.99 -20.97
C ILE A 26 -5.94 -9.33 -21.70
N ASP A 27 -6.09 -8.91 -22.97
CA ASP A 27 -7.31 -9.18 -23.75
C ASP A 27 -7.53 -10.68 -23.93
N ARG A 28 -6.48 -11.47 -24.18
CA ARG A 28 -6.57 -12.93 -24.24
C ARG A 28 -6.97 -13.53 -22.89
N ALA A 29 -6.46 -13.02 -21.77
CA ALA A 29 -6.82 -13.49 -20.43
C ALA A 29 -8.29 -13.22 -20.12
N ILE A 30 -8.80 -12.04 -20.47
CA ILE A 30 -10.23 -11.69 -20.34
C ILE A 30 -11.08 -12.62 -21.20
N SER A 31 -10.72 -12.82 -22.47
CA SER A 31 -11.47 -13.69 -23.39
C SER A 31 -11.62 -15.11 -22.85
N ARG A 32 -10.54 -15.69 -22.31
CA ARG A 32 -10.59 -17.03 -21.69
C ARG A 32 -11.60 -17.11 -20.54
N VAL A 33 -11.68 -16.07 -19.68
CA VAL A 33 -12.68 -16.04 -18.60
C VAL A 33 -14.09 -15.97 -19.13
N LEU A 34 -14.33 -15.12 -20.15
CA LEU A 34 -15.66 -14.96 -20.76
C LEU A 34 -16.13 -16.25 -21.44
N GLU A 35 -15.24 -16.92 -22.17
CA GLU A 35 -15.51 -18.22 -22.82
C GLU A 35 -15.76 -19.33 -21.79
N GLY A 36 -15.05 -19.31 -20.64
CA GLY A 36 -15.22 -20.29 -19.57
C GLY A 36 -16.49 -20.12 -18.74
N GLY A 37 -17.10 -18.93 -18.72
CA GLY A 37 -18.37 -18.62 -18.04
C GLY A 37 -18.32 -18.67 -16.50
N SER A 38 -17.14 -18.82 -15.87
CA SER A 38 -16.97 -18.80 -14.42
C SER A 38 -16.39 -17.46 -13.96
N TYR A 39 -17.26 -16.57 -13.44
CA TYR A 39 -16.88 -15.18 -13.15
C TYR A 39 -16.55 -14.92 -11.67
N ILE A 40 -16.96 -15.80 -10.76
CA ILE A 40 -16.77 -15.67 -9.31
C ILE A 40 -16.07 -16.90 -8.79
N LEU A 41 -14.90 -16.70 -8.21
CA LEU A 41 -14.00 -17.78 -7.79
C LEU A 41 -13.75 -18.78 -8.94
N GLY A 42 -12.95 -19.78 -8.77
CA GLY A 42 -12.65 -20.74 -9.81
C GLY A 42 -11.20 -20.72 -10.25
N ARG A 43 -10.90 -21.36 -11.37
CA ARG A 43 -9.54 -21.68 -11.81
C ARG A 43 -8.61 -20.48 -11.90
N GLU A 44 -9.06 -19.36 -12.42
CA GLU A 44 -8.24 -18.15 -12.58
C GLU A 44 -7.87 -17.54 -11.22
N VAL A 45 -8.80 -17.58 -10.25
CA VAL A 45 -8.54 -17.13 -8.89
C VAL A 45 -7.57 -18.08 -8.19
N GLU A 46 -7.79 -19.39 -8.31
CA GLU A 46 -6.91 -20.42 -7.73
C GLU A 46 -5.49 -20.33 -8.30
N SER A 47 -5.36 -20.16 -9.63
CA SER A 47 -4.08 -19.99 -10.32
C SER A 47 -3.35 -18.74 -9.82
N PHE A 48 -4.04 -17.60 -9.76
CA PHE A 48 -3.44 -16.35 -9.29
C PHE A 48 -3.10 -16.41 -7.78
N GLU A 49 -3.96 -17.03 -6.95
CA GLU A 49 -3.65 -17.25 -5.52
C GLU A 49 -2.37 -18.07 -5.35
N ALA A 50 -2.20 -19.16 -6.11
CA ALA A 50 -0.99 -19.98 -6.08
C ALA A 50 0.25 -19.19 -6.52
N ALA A 51 0.17 -18.50 -7.68
CA ALA A 51 1.26 -17.69 -8.20
C ALA A 51 1.65 -16.55 -7.25
N PHE A 52 0.67 -15.92 -6.59
CA PHE A 52 0.93 -14.84 -5.63
C PHE A 52 1.50 -15.35 -4.30
N ALA A 53 1.08 -16.53 -3.83
CA ALA A 53 1.69 -17.18 -2.67
C ALA A 53 3.16 -17.48 -2.90
N ASP A 54 3.50 -18.04 -4.07
CA ASP A 54 4.88 -18.30 -4.49
C ASP A 54 5.69 -16.99 -4.59
N PHE A 55 5.11 -15.94 -5.17
CA PHE A 55 5.74 -14.63 -5.30
C PHE A 55 6.09 -14.01 -3.94
N VAL A 56 5.21 -14.12 -2.94
CA VAL A 56 5.46 -13.63 -1.58
C VAL A 56 6.32 -14.61 -0.76
N GLY A 57 6.42 -15.87 -1.16
CA GLY A 57 7.15 -16.90 -0.42
C GLY A 57 6.41 -17.39 0.83
N VAL A 58 5.08 -17.55 0.74
CA VAL A 58 4.21 -18.05 1.80
C VAL A 58 3.37 -19.24 1.33
N ALA A 59 2.78 -19.98 2.27
CA ALA A 59 2.05 -21.19 1.92
C ALA A 59 0.68 -20.93 1.27
N HIS A 60 0.04 -19.81 1.59
CA HIS A 60 -1.34 -19.55 1.17
C HIS A 60 -1.56 -18.08 0.82
N ALA A 61 -2.30 -17.84 -0.28
CA ALA A 61 -2.89 -16.57 -0.64
C ALA A 61 -4.39 -16.76 -0.86
N ILE A 62 -5.19 -15.77 -0.47
CA ILE A 62 -6.65 -15.81 -0.53
C ILE A 62 -7.12 -14.48 -1.13
N GLY A 63 -7.67 -14.52 -2.34
CA GLY A 63 -8.19 -13.37 -3.05
C GLY A 63 -9.47 -12.83 -2.40
N CYS A 64 -9.61 -11.52 -2.33
CA CYS A 64 -10.76 -10.81 -1.78
C CYS A 64 -11.08 -9.55 -2.60
N ALA A 65 -12.15 -8.83 -2.25
CA ALA A 65 -12.66 -7.75 -3.08
C ALA A 65 -11.84 -6.45 -2.99
N SER A 66 -11.08 -6.23 -1.92
CA SER A 66 -10.28 -5.01 -1.78
C SER A 66 -9.19 -5.16 -0.71
N GLY A 67 -8.22 -4.22 -0.70
CA GLY A 67 -7.24 -4.13 0.39
C GLY A 67 -7.86 -3.83 1.75
N THR A 68 -8.97 -3.09 1.80
CA THR A 68 -9.72 -2.84 3.04
C THR A 68 -10.30 -4.13 3.60
N ASP A 69 -10.92 -4.93 2.74
CA ASP A 69 -11.47 -6.23 3.12
C ASP A 69 -10.37 -7.23 3.49
N ALA A 70 -9.20 -7.15 2.84
CA ALA A 70 -8.05 -7.95 3.23
C ALA A 70 -7.66 -7.72 4.70
N ILE A 71 -7.60 -6.46 5.15
CA ILE A 71 -7.31 -6.12 6.54
C ILE A 71 -8.45 -6.54 7.46
N GLU A 72 -9.71 -6.33 7.08
CA GLU A 72 -10.86 -6.78 7.87
C GLU A 72 -10.87 -8.29 8.06
N LEU A 73 -10.68 -9.05 6.97
CA LEU A 73 -10.61 -10.52 7.03
C LEU A 73 -9.44 -11.00 7.89
N ALA A 74 -8.27 -10.36 7.79
CA ALA A 74 -7.10 -10.65 8.62
C ALA A 74 -7.40 -10.47 10.12
N LEU A 75 -8.02 -9.35 10.49
CA LEU A 75 -8.41 -9.07 11.87
C LEU A 75 -9.42 -10.10 12.39
N ARG A 76 -10.47 -10.40 11.62
CA ARG A 76 -11.48 -11.41 11.95
C ARG A 76 -10.87 -12.82 12.11
N ALA A 77 -9.97 -13.22 11.20
CA ALA A 77 -9.29 -14.52 11.27
C ALA A 77 -8.39 -14.64 12.51
N CYS A 78 -7.81 -13.52 12.95
CA CYS A 78 -7.07 -13.41 14.21
C CYS A 78 -7.98 -13.26 15.45
N LYS A 79 -9.30 -13.32 15.28
CA LYS A 79 -10.30 -13.14 16.37
C LYS A 79 -10.18 -11.80 17.09
N ILE A 80 -9.89 -10.75 16.34
CA ILE A 80 -9.78 -9.37 16.81
C ILE A 80 -11.11 -8.66 16.55
N GLY A 81 -11.64 -7.97 17.55
CA GLY A 81 -12.93 -7.32 17.47
C GLY A 81 -13.17 -6.36 18.62
N SER A 82 -14.43 -6.26 19.07
CA SER A 82 -14.84 -5.33 20.13
C SER A 82 -14.05 -5.55 21.42
N GLY A 83 -13.55 -4.46 21.99
CA GLY A 83 -12.70 -4.47 23.18
C GLY A 83 -11.21 -4.68 22.91
N ASP A 84 -10.82 -4.93 21.67
CA ASP A 84 -9.42 -5.10 21.29
C ASP A 84 -8.79 -3.80 20.78
N LEU A 85 -7.49 -3.65 21.02
CA LEU A 85 -6.67 -2.54 20.55
C LEU A 85 -5.73 -3.00 19.42
N VAL A 86 -5.73 -2.26 18.31
CA VAL A 86 -4.85 -2.49 17.17
C VAL A 86 -3.94 -1.26 16.99
N PHE A 87 -2.63 -1.47 17.15
CA PHE A 87 -1.62 -0.41 17.01
C PHE A 87 -1.28 -0.22 15.54
N THR A 88 -1.59 0.94 14.98
CA THR A 88 -1.32 1.28 13.58
C THR A 88 -0.86 2.73 13.44
N VAL A 89 -0.82 3.29 12.24
CA VAL A 89 -0.38 4.66 11.97
C VAL A 89 -1.52 5.53 11.49
N SER A 90 -1.40 6.85 11.67
CA SER A 90 -2.33 7.82 11.10
C SER A 90 -1.91 8.31 9.71
N HIS A 91 -0.62 8.17 9.37
CA HIS A 91 -0.10 8.51 8.05
C HIS A 91 -0.26 7.32 7.10
N THR A 92 -1.49 7.08 6.68
CA THR A 92 -1.91 5.97 5.82
C THR A 92 -3.17 6.32 5.04
N ALA A 93 -3.56 5.47 4.09
CA ALA A 93 -4.92 5.50 3.54
C ALA A 93 -5.93 5.22 4.66
N VAL A 94 -7.09 5.87 4.61
CA VAL A 94 -8.16 5.68 5.60
C VAL A 94 -8.59 4.22 5.74
N ALA A 95 -8.40 3.42 4.70
CA ALA A 95 -8.72 1.99 4.62
C ALA A 95 -8.19 1.18 5.80
N THR A 96 -6.95 1.45 6.26
CA THR A 96 -6.33 0.76 7.39
C THR A 96 -7.14 0.94 8.68
N VAL A 97 -7.51 2.18 9.02
CA VAL A 97 -8.29 2.48 10.22
C VAL A 97 -9.75 2.06 10.05
N ALA A 98 -10.33 2.26 8.87
CA ALA A 98 -11.70 1.86 8.57
C ALA A 98 -11.90 0.34 8.76
N ALA A 99 -10.95 -0.48 8.33
CA ALA A 99 -11.01 -1.94 8.51
C ALA A 99 -10.97 -2.34 10.00
N ILE A 100 -10.17 -1.63 10.83
CA ILE A 100 -10.12 -1.85 12.28
C ILE A 100 -11.48 -1.51 12.92
N GLU A 101 -12.10 -0.40 12.55
CA GLU A 101 -13.42 -0.02 13.07
C GLU A 101 -14.53 -0.98 12.59
N ARG A 102 -14.46 -1.49 11.37
CA ARG A 102 -15.45 -2.44 10.81
C ARG A 102 -15.52 -3.75 11.61
N VAL A 103 -14.44 -4.18 12.24
CA VAL A 103 -14.47 -5.34 13.15
C VAL A 103 -14.83 -4.97 14.60
N GLY A 104 -15.06 -3.69 14.90
CA GLY A 104 -15.38 -3.19 16.23
C GLY A 104 -14.16 -3.00 17.14
N ALA A 105 -12.94 -3.18 16.63
CA ALA A 105 -11.71 -2.93 17.39
C ALA A 105 -11.38 -1.43 17.42
N THR A 106 -10.51 -1.05 18.34
CA THR A 106 -10.07 0.34 18.51
C THR A 106 -8.66 0.52 17.96
N ALA A 107 -8.49 1.46 17.03
CA ALA A 107 -7.17 1.83 16.52
C ALA A 107 -6.42 2.72 17.54
N VAL A 108 -5.18 2.36 17.85
CA VAL A 108 -4.22 3.18 18.59
C VAL A 108 -3.16 3.66 17.63
N LEU A 109 -3.10 4.97 17.41
CA LEU A 109 -2.27 5.58 16.38
C LEU A 109 -0.86 5.85 16.90
N ILE A 110 0.12 5.29 16.23
CA ILE A 110 1.56 5.44 16.49
C ILE A 110 2.13 6.42 15.47
N ASP A 111 2.99 7.33 15.90
CA ASP A 111 3.66 8.25 14.97
C ASP A 111 4.67 7.51 14.09
N VAL A 112 5.08 8.15 13.02
CA VAL A 112 5.94 7.57 11.99
C VAL A 112 7.36 8.12 12.08
N GLU A 113 8.31 7.38 11.52
CA GLU A 113 9.69 7.85 11.31
C GLU A 113 9.70 9.01 10.28
N PRO A 114 10.38 10.13 10.56
CA PRO A 114 10.34 11.32 9.73
C PRO A 114 10.95 11.14 8.32
N GLY A 115 11.76 10.10 8.13
CA GLY A 115 12.44 9.83 6.86
C GLY A 115 11.74 8.79 5.99
N THR A 116 11.13 7.78 6.59
CA THR A 116 10.52 6.65 5.89
C THR A 116 9.01 6.69 5.88
N TYR A 117 8.41 7.49 6.77
CA TYR A 117 6.95 7.59 6.98
C TYR A 117 6.26 6.28 7.38
N THR A 118 7.03 5.29 7.81
CA THR A 118 6.53 4.03 8.35
C THR A 118 6.49 4.08 9.88
N MET A 119 5.74 3.18 10.53
CA MET A 119 5.60 3.14 11.98
C MET A 119 6.95 3.23 12.71
N ALA A 120 7.08 4.14 13.66
CA ALA A 120 8.28 4.30 14.49
C ALA A 120 8.30 3.23 15.61
N PRO A 121 9.25 2.28 15.61
CA PRO A 121 9.27 1.19 16.60
C PRO A 121 9.41 1.69 18.05
N HIS A 122 10.18 2.76 18.27
CA HIS A 122 10.35 3.34 19.59
C HIS A 122 9.05 3.97 20.13
N GLU A 123 8.23 4.54 19.27
CA GLU A 123 6.91 5.07 19.65
C GLU A 123 5.90 3.94 19.93
N LEU A 124 5.96 2.83 19.18
CA LEU A 124 5.19 1.63 19.50
C LEU A 124 5.60 1.08 20.88
N SER A 125 6.92 0.95 21.16
CA SER A 125 7.42 0.49 22.45
C SER A 125 6.89 1.31 23.61
N ARG A 126 6.89 2.65 23.48
CA ARG A 126 6.32 3.56 24.48
C ARG A 126 4.81 3.37 24.63
N ALA A 127 4.08 3.24 23.52
CA ALA A 127 2.63 3.09 23.54
C ALA A 127 2.16 1.79 24.20
N LEU A 128 2.93 0.72 24.07
CA LEU A 128 2.67 -0.57 24.72
C LEU A 128 2.85 -0.56 26.24
N GLN A 129 3.62 0.39 26.77
CA GLN A 129 3.82 0.57 28.22
C GLN A 129 2.71 1.40 28.89
N VAL A 130 1.85 2.09 28.11
CA VAL A 130 0.78 2.91 28.65
C VAL A 130 -0.46 2.06 28.91
N PRO A 131 -0.96 1.99 30.15
CA PRO A 131 -2.22 1.30 30.46
C PRO A 131 -3.37 1.90 29.65
N ARG A 132 -4.20 1.05 29.05
CA ARG A 132 -5.36 1.45 28.24
C ARG A 132 -6.56 0.58 28.55
N THR A 133 -7.73 1.13 28.36
CA THR A 133 -8.96 0.33 28.35
C THR A 133 -9.01 -0.46 27.05
N GLY A 134 -9.13 -1.79 27.13
CA GLY A 134 -9.11 -2.72 25.99
C GLY A 134 -7.87 -3.63 26.00
N ARG A 135 -7.97 -4.73 25.30
CA ARG A 135 -6.92 -5.75 25.21
C ARG A 135 -5.99 -5.42 24.04
N PRO A 136 -4.69 -5.16 24.25
CA PRO A 136 -3.73 -5.14 23.14
C PRO A 136 -3.80 -6.45 22.34
N ALA A 137 -4.05 -6.39 21.03
CA ALA A 137 -4.31 -7.56 20.21
C ALA A 137 -3.41 -7.67 18.98
N ALA A 138 -3.12 -6.55 18.31
CA ALA A 138 -2.27 -6.58 17.10
C ALA A 138 -1.45 -5.32 16.92
N VAL A 139 -0.34 -5.48 16.20
CA VAL A 139 0.42 -4.41 15.52
C VAL A 139 0.13 -4.52 14.03
N LEU A 140 -0.27 -3.40 13.41
CA LEU A 140 -0.59 -3.31 11.99
C LEU A 140 0.27 -2.21 11.34
N PRO A 141 1.54 -2.50 11.01
CA PRO A 141 2.40 -1.58 10.29
C PRO A 141 1.95 -1.45 8.83
N VAL A 142 2.14 -0.24 8.28
CA VAL A 142 1.88 0.06 6.86
C VAL A 142 3.21 0.26 6.15
N HIS A 143 3.43 -0.47 5.06
CA HIS A 143 4.60 -0.33 4.20
C HIS A 143 4.35 0.79 3.18
N LEU A 144 4.35 2.02 3.69
CA LEU A 144 3.88 3.18 2.95
C LEU A 144 4.82 3.55 1.80
N TYR A 145 4.25 4.01 0.68
CA TYR A 145 4.92 4.43 -0.55
C TYR A 145 5.73 3.35 -1.27
N GLY A 146 5.76 2.13 -0.74
CA GLY A 146 6.50 1.03 -1.32
C GLY A 146 7.81 0.69 -0.58
N GLN A 147 8.02 1.23 0.63
CA GLN A 147 9.14 0.89 1.50
C GLN A 147 8.67 0.12 2.72
N PRO A 148 9.32 -1.01 3.06
CA PRO A 148 9.02 -1.76 4.27
C PRO A 148 9.21 -0.93 5.54
N ALA A 149 8.33 -1.13 6.52
CA ALA A 149 8.56 -0.70 7.90
C ALA A 149 9.79 -1.42 8.50
N GLU A 150 10.25 -1.01 9.67
CA GLU A 150 11.34 -1.67 10.39
C GLU A 150 10.82 -2.96 11.03
N LEU A 151 10.73 -4.02 10.24
CA LEU A 151 10.05 -5.26 10.60
C LEU A 151 10.75 -6.05 11.71
N SER A 152 12.08 -5.99 11.83
CA SER A 152 12.79 -6.75 12.88
C SER A 152 12.30 -6.35 14.25
N THR A 153 12.39 -5.06 14.59
CA THR A 153 11.98 -4.56 15.91
C THR A 153 10.47 -4.64 16.11
N LEU A 154 9.65 -4.42 15.04
CA LEU A 154 8.20 -4.55 15.14
C LEU A 154 7.77 -6.00 15.41
N CYS A 155 8.39 -7.00 14.77
CA CYS A 155 8.16 -8.42 15.05
C CYS A 155 8.54 -8.78 16.50
N ASP A 156 9.68 -8.28 16.98
CA ASP A 156 10.14 -8.56 18.34
C ASP A 156 9.21 -7.92 19.39
N LEU A 157 8.78 -6.69 19.16
CA LEU A 157 7.81 -6.01 20.03
C LEU A 157 6.46 -6.72 20.04
N ALA A 158 5.95 -7.15 18.88
CA ALA A 158 4.71 -7.90 18.79
C ALA A 158 4.81 -9.23 19.56
N ARG A 159 5.87 -9.99 19.31
CA ARG A 159 6.12 -11.28 19.99
C ARG A 159 6.28 -11.13 21.50
N ALA A 160 7.07 -10.16 21.96
CA ALA A 160 7.29 -9.91 23.39
C ALA A 160 6.02 -9.52 24.16
N ASN A 161 5.02 -8.97 23.47
CA ASN A 161 3.76 -8.55 24.05
C ASN A 161 2.58 -9.48 23.71
N GLY A 162 2.83 -10.62 23.06
CA GLY A 162 1.79 -11.59 22.68
C GLY A 162 0.78 -11.06 21.65
N LEU A 163 1.20 -10.11 20.81
CA LEU A 163 0.37 -9.47 19.80
C LEU A 163 0.49 -10.17 18.44
N ARG A 164 -0.58 -10.15 17.65
CA ARG A 164 -0.52 -10.49 16.24
C ARG A 164 0.21 -9.41 15.46
N LEU A 165 0.98 -9.82 14.44
CA LEU A 165 1.54 -8.89 13.47
C LEU A 165 0.81 -9.06 12.14
N ILE A 166 0.11 -8.01 11.70
CA ILE A 166 -0.63 -7.98 10.42
C ILE A 166 0.00 -6.89 9.56
N GLU A 167 0.57 -7.26 8.41
CA GLU A 167 1.26 -6.32 7.53
C GLU A 167 0.28 -5.69 6.53
N ASP A 168 0.16 -4.36 6.51
CA ASP A 168 -0.51 -3.64 5.41
C ASP A 168 0.49 -3.43 4.27
N CYS A 169 0.42 -4.32 3.29
CA CYS A 169 1.27 -4.39 2.11
C CYS A 169 0.63 -3.74 0.88
N ALA A 170 -0.45 -2.97 1.05
CA ALA A 170 -1.21 -2.38 -0.05
C ALA A 170 -0.39 -1.49 -1.00
N GLN A 171 0.81 -1.09 -0.61
CA GLN A 171 1.71 -0.25 -1.40
C GLN A 171 3.10 -0.88 -1.62
N SER A 172 3.34 -2.12 -1.20
CA SER A 172 4.68 -2.71 -1.17
C SER A 172 4.86 -4.02 -1.96
N HIS A 173 4.09 -4.19 -3.05
CA HIS A 173 4.17 -5.37 -3.92
C HIS A 173 5.59 -5.59 -4.44
N GLY A 174 6.26 -6.65 -4.00
CA GLY A 174 7.63 -7.00 -4.35
C GLY A 174 8.72 -6.23 -3.59
N ALA A 175 8.36 -5.45 -2.55
CA ALA A 175 9.34 -4.86 -1.67
C ALA A 175 9.95 -5.92 -0.74
N LEU A 176 11.27 -5.83 -0.54
CA LEU A 176 12.01 -6.76 0.30
C LEU A 176 12.55 -6.05 1.55
N TYR A 177 12.45 -6.71 2.69
CA TYR A 177 13.13 -6.36 3.91
C TYR A 177 14.13 -7.47 4.25
N ARG A 178 15.43 -7.13 4.30
CA ARG A 178 16.54 -8.11 4.48
C ARG A 178 16.41 -9.32 3.57
N GLY A 179 16.08 -9.09 2.30
CA GLY A 179 15.96 -10.12 1.27
C GLY A 179 14.66 -10.94 1.29
N ARG A 180 13.73 -10.70 2.23
CA ARG A 180 12.42 -11.37 2.30
C ARG A 180 11.28 -10.43 1.87
N PRO A 181 10.28 -10.90 1.12
CA PRO A 181 9.14 -10.09 0.71
C PRO A 181 8.31 -9.59 1.90
N THR A 182 7.80 -8.36 1.81
CA THR A 182 6.74 -7.87 2.72
C THR A 182 5.50 -8.75 2.61
N GLY A 183 4.77 -8.90 3.72
CA GLY A 183 3.64 -9.83 3.84
C GLY A 183 4.04 -11.23 4.29
N SER A 184 5.36 -11.52 4.38
CA SER A 184 5.85 -12.83 4.85
C SER A 184 6.38 -12.82 6.29
N PHE A 185 6.42 -11.67 6.96
CA PHE A 185 7.03 -11.52 8.30
C PHE A 185 6.03 -11.74 9.43
N GLY A 186 4.81 -11.24 9.27
CA GLY A 186 3.76 -11.32 10.26
C GLY A 186 2.95 -12.63 10.23
N ASP A 187 1.89 -12.66 11.02
CA ASP A 187 0.90 -13.74 10.96
C ASP A 187 0.15 -13.72 9.63
N ILE A 188 -0.13 -12.49 9.12
CA ILE A 188 -0.91 -12.24 7.89
C ILE A 188 -0.36 -11.00 7.18
N GLY A 189 -0.29 -11.05 5.83
CA GLY A 189 -0.05 -9.90 4.97
C GLY A 189 -1.31 -9.55 4.16
N CYS A 190 -1.60 -8.24 4.01
CA CYS A 190 -2.77 -7.71 3.34
C CYS A 190 -2.37 -6.85 2.15
N PHE A 191 -2.84 -7.19 0.95
CA PHE A 191 -2.50 -6.50 -0.30
C PHE A 191 -3.74 -5.89 -0.94
N SER A 192 -3.54 -4.79 -1.67
CA SER A 192 -4.57 -4.13 -2.48
C SER A 192 -4.18 -4.19 -3.95
N PHE A 193 -5.11 -4.53 -4.80
CA PHE A 193 -4.94 -4.47 -6.25
C PHE A 193 -5.72 -3.30 -6.87
N TYR A 194 -6.00 -2.25 -6.10
CA TYR A 194 -6.57 -1.03 -6.66
C TYR A 194 -5.76 -0.56 -7.89
N PRO A 195 -6.37 -0.07 -8.97
CA PRO A 195 -5.72 0.11 -10.28
C PRO A 195 -4.40 0.86 -10.30
N THR A 196 -4.18 1.78 -9.34
CA THR A 196 -2.93 2.56 -9.27
C THR A 196 -1.79 1.84 -8.55
N LYS A 197 -2.03 0.67 -7.92
CA LYS A 197 -1.00 -0.09 -7.23
C LYS A 197 0.05 -0.65 -8.19
N ASN A 198 1.25 -0.96 -7.68
CA ASN A 198 2.32 -1.52 -8.51
C ASN A 198 1.87 -2.80 -9.23
N LEU A 199 1.07 -3.61 -8.55
CA LEU A 199 0.27 -4.67 -9.15
C LEU A 199 -1.21 -4.27 -9.02
N GLY A 200 -1.74 -3.59 -10.04
CA GLY A 200 -3.11 -3.08 -10.06
C GLY A 200 -4.01 -3.86 -11.02
N ALA A 201 -5.20 -4.21 -10.57
CA ALA A 201 -6.28 -4.76 -11.40
C ALA A 201 -6.86 -3.70 -12.36
N LEU A 202 -7.83 -4.05 -13.16
CA LEU A 202 -8.68 -3.12 -13.92
C LEU A 202 -10.04 -2.90 -13.22
N GLY A 203 -10.03 -2.92 -11.90
CA GLY A 203 -11.14 -2.75 -10.98
C GLY A 203 -10.64 -2.91 -9.55
N ASP A 204 -11.52 -3.19 -8.61
CA ASP A 204 -11.12 -3.50 -7.25
C ASP A 204 -10.58 -4.93 -7.11
N GLY A 205 -9.74 -5.14 -6.12
CA GLY A 205 -9.19 -6.44 -5.74
C GLY A 205 -8.28 -6.33 -4.51
N GLY A 206 -8.10 -7.44 -3.84
CA GLY A 206 -7.21 -7.58 -2.71
C GLY A 206 -6.76 -9.02 -2.51
N MET A 207 -5.79 -9.20 -1.62
CA MET A 207 -5.25 -10.51 -1.27
C MET A 207 -4.86 -10.54 0.20
N VAL A 208 -5.16 -11.64 0.86
CA VAL A 208 -4.64 -11.95 2.18
C VAL A 208 -3.67 -13.11 2.05
N VAL A 209 -2.48 -12.99 2.63
CA VAL A 209 -1.48 -14.06 2.61
C VAL A 209 -1.16 -14.53 4.01
N ALA A 210 -0.95 -15.85 4.18
CA ALA A 210 -0.60 -16.44 5.45
C ALA A 210 0.19 -17.74 5.27
N SER A 211 1.05 -18.08 6.24
CA SER A 211 1.75 -19.37 6.27
C SER A 211 0.97 -20.43 7.06
N SER A 212 0.05 -20.04 7.93
CA SER A 212 -0.76 -20.93 8.77
C SER A 212 -1.97 -21.48 8.00
N LEU A 213 -2.04 -22.82 7.88
CA LEU A 213 -3.21 -23.51 7.29
C LEU A 213 -4.52 -23.16 8.00
N ALA A 214 -4.49 -23.03 9.33
CA ALA A 214 -5.67 -22.68 10.12
C ALA A 214 -6.18 -21.26 9.80
N LEU A 215 -5.28 -20.28 9.67
CA LEU A 215 -5.66 -18.92 9.25
C LEU A 215 -6.17 -18.91 7.82
N ALA A 216 -5.50 -19.61 6.90
CA ALA A 216 -5.92 -19.72 5.51
C ALA A 216 -7.32 -20.35 5.36
N GLY A 217 -7.63 -21.39 6.13
CA GLY A 217 -8.95 -22.00 6.18
C GLY A 217 -10.03 -21.03 6.64
N ALA A 218 -9.78 -20.32 7.76
CA ALA A 218 -10.70 -19.30 8.27
C ALA A 218 -10.93 -18.16 7.27
N LEU A 219 -9.88 -17.71 6.59
CA LEU A 219 -9.97 -16.64 5.58
C LEU A 219 -10.82 -17.08 4.37
N ARG A 220 -10.65 -18.33 3.88
CA ARG A 220 -11.47 -18.87 2.78
C ARG A 220 -12.94 -18.98 3.16
N GLU A 221 -13.25 -19.46 4.38
CA GLU A 221 -14.63 -19.50 4.87
C GLU A 221 -15.20 -18.06 4.97
N MET A 222 -14.49 -17.15 5.63
CA MET A 222 -14.98 -15.80 5.93
C MET A 222 -15.19 -14.93 4.70
N ARG A 223 -14.38 -15.06 3.62
CA ARG A 223 -14.56 -14.28 2.39
C ARG A 223 -15.85 -14.61 1.65
N GLU A 224 -16.48 -15.75 1.99
CA GLU A 224 -17.69 -16.27 1.36
C GLU A 224 -18.74 -16.60 2.42
N TYR A 225 -19.19 -15.57 3.14
CA TYR A 225 -20.26 -15.66 4.17
C TYR A 225 -20.00 -16.63 5.33
N GLY A 226 -18.75 -17.12 5.51
CA GLY A 226 -18.42 -18.12 6.51
C GLY A 226 -18.81 -19.54 6.11
N TRP A 227 -18.98 -19.82 4.81
CA TRP A 227 -19.39 -21.13 4.32
C TRP A 227 -18.25 -22.14 4.44
N ARG A 228 -18.56 -23.24 5.11
CA ARG A 228 -17.78 -24.48 5.06
C ARG A 228 -18.35 -25.42 4.01
N GLU A 229 -19.67 -25.46 3.91
CA GLU A 229 -20.43 -26.07 2.84
C GLU A 229 -21.26 -24.98 2.16
N ARG A 230 -21.52 -25.13 0.89
CA ARG A 230 -22.28 -24.13 0.13
C ARG A 230 -23.62 -23.84 0.80
N TYR A 231 -23.89 -22.56 1.07
CA TYR A 231 -25.06 -22.02 1.78
C TYR A 231 -25.16 -22.37 3.28
N VAL A 232 -24.12 -23.00 3.87
CA VAL A 232 -24.08 -23.30 5.31
C VAL A 232 -22.90 -22.58 5.95
N SER A 233 -23.21 -21.47 6.67
CA SER A 233 -22.22 -20.68 7.39
C SER A 233 -21.81 -21.38 8.69
N ALA A 234 -20.52 -21.74 8.81
CA ALA A 234 -19.92 -22.25 10.05
C ALA A 234 -19.45 -21.10 10.97
N CYS A 235 -19.24 -19.91 10.41
CA CYS A 235 -18.90 -18.69 11.14
C CYS A 235 -19.53 -17.47 10.45
N VAL A 236 -19.48 -16.32 11.13
CA VAL A 236 -19.91 -15.06 10.51
C VAL A 236 -18.83 -14.61 9.51
N GLY A 237 -19.19 -14.52 8.23
CA GLY A 237 -18.33 -14.04 7.15
C GLY A 237 -18.91 -12.84 6.42
N ILE A 238 -18.23 -12.44 5.35
CA ILE A 238 -18.64 -11.34 4.47
C ILE A 238 -18.67 -11.81 3.02
N ASN A 239 -19.24 -11.02 2.13
CA ASN A 239 -19.07 -11.20 0.70
C ASN A 239 -17.85 -10.41 0.23
N SER A 240 -16.70 -11.04 0.13
CA SER A 240 -15.47 -10.40 -0.33
C SER A 240 -14.62 -11.38 -1.15
N ARG A 241 -14.80 -11.35 -2.47
CA ARG A 241 -14.17 -12.26 -3.42
C ARG A 241 -13.39 -11.48 -4.48
N LEU A 242 -12.30 -12.07 -4.97
CA LEU A 242 -11.64 -11.57 -6.17
C LEU A 242 -12.35 -12.14 -7.39
N ASP A 243 -12.75 -11.26 -8.33
CA ASP A 243 -13.39 -11.68 -9.56
C ASP A 243 -12.41 -12.41 -10.49
N SER A 244 -12.86 -13.46 -11.19
CA SER A 244 -12.05 -14.25 -12.11
C SER A 244 -11.39 -13.39 -13.20
N ILE A 245 -12.09 -12.37 -13.73
CA ILE A 245 -11.54 -11.44 -14.71
C ILE A 245 -10.35 -10.66 -14.12
N GLN A 246 -10.49 -10.14 -12.90
CA GLN A 246 -9.41 -9.40 -12.25
C GLN A 246 -8.23 -10.31 -11.91
N ALA A 247 -8.47 -11.54 -11.46
CA ALA A 247 -7.43 -12.54 -11.19
C ALA A 247 -6.62 -12.87 -12.46
N ALA A 248 -7.29 -13.10 -13.59
CA ALA A 248 -6.63 -13.39 -14.88
C ALA A 248 -5.77 -12.21 -15.37
N ILE A 249 -6.25 -10.97 -15.19
CA ILE A 249 -5.48 -9.75 -15.51
C ILE A 249 -4.26 -9.62 -14.59
N LEU A 250 -4.45 -9.83 -13.29
CA LEU A 250 -3.39 -9.72 -12.29
C LEU A 250 -2.29 -10.77 -12.49
N GLU A 251 -2.65 -11.98 -12.90
CA GLU A 251 -1.68 -13.04 -13.20
C GLU A 251 -0.77 -12.65 -14.38
N VAL A 252 -1.33 -12.04 -15.45
CA VAL A 252 -0.52 -11.48 -16.56
C VAL A 252 0.43 -10.40 -16.03
N LYS A 253 -0.07 -9.46 -15.23
CA LYS A 253 0.71 -8.33 -14.71
C LYS A 253 1.74 -8.75 -13.67
N LEU A 254 1.51 -9.81 -12.92
CA LEU A 254 2.47 -10.35 -11.95
C LEU A 254 3.77 -10.76 -12.64
N GLY A 255 3.70 -11.31 -13.84
CA GLY A 255 4.86 -11.70 -14.63
C GLY A 255 5.80 -10.53 -15.00
N SER A 256 5.31 -9.30 -15.04
CA SER A 256 6.12 -8.11 -15.34
C SER A 256 6.48 -7.27 -14.10
N LEU A 257 5.91 -7.56 -12.93
CA LEU A 257 6.01 -6.71 -11.74
C LEU A 257 7.45 -6.42 -11.32
N ALA A 258 8.35 -7.40 -11.41
CA ALA A 258 9.76 -7.21 -11.07
C ALA A 258 10.44 -6.18 -11.99
N ALA A 259 10.21 -6.25 -13.28
CA ALA A 259 10.72 -5.29 -14.27
C ALA A 259 10.11 -3.90 -14.07
N ASP A 260 8.81 -3.82 -13.80
CA ASP A 260 8.11 -2.58 -13.54
C ASP A 260 8.62 -1.89 -12.25
N ASN A 261 8.89 -2.65 -11.20
CA ASN A 261 9.52 -2.14 -9.97
C ASN A 261 10.96 -1.67 -10.21
N ALA A 262 11.74 -2.40 -11.01
CA ALA A 262 13.09 -1.96 -11.41
C ALA A 262 13.03 -0.65 -12.19
N ARG A 263 12.07 -0.49 -13.11
CA ARG A 263 11.87 0.77 -13.83
C ARG A 263 11.48 1.92 -12.91
N ARG A 264 10.59 1.71 -11.93
CA ARG A 264 10.26 2.72 -10.90
C ARG A 264 11.49 3.13 -10.10
N SER A 265 12.35 2.19 -9.72
CA SER A 265 13.64 2.47 -9.07
C SER A 265 14.55 3.34 -9.93
N ALA A 266 14.70 3.02 -11.22
CA ALA A 266 15.50 3.81 -12.14
C ALA A 266 14.97 5.25 -12.31
N ILE A 267 13.64 5.43 -12.38
CA ILE A 267 13.01 6.76 -12.38
C ILE A 267 13.33 7.51 -11.08
N ALA A 268 13.24 6.84 -9.93
CA ALA A 268 13.57 7.42 -8.64
C ALA A 268 15.04 7.85 -8.55
N ASP A 269 15.98 7.05 -9.09
CA ASP A 269 17.41 7.40 -9.16
C ASP A 269 17.65 8.67 -9.99
N ARG A 270 16.87 8.85 -11.08
CA ARG A 270 16.90 10.08 -11.89
C ARG A 270 16.40 11.29 -11.10
N TYR A 271 15.31 11.15 -10.36
CA TYR A 271 14.81 12.21 -9.48
C TYR A 271 15.80 12.52 -8.37
N ASP A 272 16.35 11.51 -7.68
CA ASP A 272 17.35 11.70 -6.62
C ASP A 272 18.53 12.53 -7.14
N SER A 273 19.11 12.13 -8.29
CA SER A 273 20.25 12.84 -8.91
C SER A 273 19.86 14.24 -9.40
N GLY A 274 18.67 14.36 -10.01
CA GLY A 274 18.21 15.61 -10.60
C GLY A 274 17.81 16.68 -9.58
N LEU A 275 17.42 16.29 -8.37
CA LEU A 275 16.86 17.16 -7.34
C LEU A 275 17.77 17.33 -6.10
N ALA A 276 18.89 16.63 -6.02
CA ALA A 276 19.77 16.56 -4.84
C ALA A 276 20.26 17.95 -4.31
N ALA A 277 20.45 18.92 -5.21
CA ALA A 277 20.96 20.25 -4.84
C ALA A 277 19.84 21.25 -4.45
N LEU A 278 18.59 20.83 -4.44
CA LEU A 278 17.45 21.71 -4.16
C LEU A 278 17.09 21.71 -2.67
N PRO A 279 16.51 22.81 -2.15
CA PRO A 279 16.10 22.92 -0.75
C PRO A 279 14.78 22.14 -0.48
N LEU A 280 14.80 20.84 -0.71
CA LEU A 280 13.71 19.90 -0.44
C LEU A 280 14.27 18.61 0.14
N THR A 281 13.40 17.80 0.76
CA THR A 281 13.79 16.50 1.29
C THR A 281 13.35 15.42 0.29
N LEU A 282 14.31 14.61 -0.15
CA LEU A 282 14.08 13.43 -0.99
C LEU A 282 13.65 12.22 -0.15
N PRO A 283 13.03 11.19 -0.76
CA PRO A 283 12.70 9.95 -0.07
C PRO A 283 13.95 9.29 0.52
N LYS A 284 13.91 8.97 1.82
CA LYS A 284 14.97 8.22 2.46
C LYS A 284 14.81 6.73 2.14
N ARG A 285 15.85 6.12 1.57
CA ARG A 285 15.90 4.67 1.34
C ARG A 285 16.60 3.98 2.51
N ARG A 286 16.00 2.89 3.01
CA ARG A 286 16.62 2.04 4.02
C ARG A 286 17.70 1.17 3.35
N ALA A 287 18.85 0.98 4.03
CA ALA A 287 19.91 0.13 3.52
C ALA A 287 19.60 -1.37 3.57
N ASP A 288 18.68 -1.77 4.46
CA ASP A 288 18.26 -3.16 4.70
C ASP A 288 16.95 -3.52 4.01
N ALA A 289 16.44 -2.66 3.11
CA ALA A 289 15.18 -2.87 2.40
C ALA A 289 15.23 -2.34 0.97
N THR A 290 14.42 -2.93 0.09
CA THR A 290 14.17 -2.35 -1.23
C THR A 290 12.96 -1.41 -1.18
N HIS A 291 13.00 -0.34 -1.98
CA HIS A 291 11.88 0.57 -2.15
C HIS A 291 11.31 0.39 -3.56
N VAL A 292 10.06 -0.05 -3.68
CA VAL A 292 9.41 -0.29 -4.98
C VAL A 292 8.71 0.94 -5.56
N PHE A 293 8.84 2.08 -4.89
CA PHE A 293 8.34 3.39 -5.33
C PHE A 293 6.92 3.35 -5.90
N HIS A 294 5.98 2.84 -5.09
CA HIS A 294 4.57 3.05 -5.36
C HIS A 294 4.28 4.55 -5.50
N GLN A 295 4.91 5.35 -4.63
CA GLN A 295 4.93 6.82 -4.75
C GLN A 295 6.38 7.31 -4.60
N TYR A 296 6.75 8.36 -5.34
CA TYR A 296 7.97 9.12 -5.10
C TYR A 296 7.59 10.44 -4.41
N VAL A 297 7.88 10.54 -3.11
CA VAL A 297 7.36 11.59 -2.24
C VAL A 297 8.47 12.51 -1.79
N ILE A 298 8.49 13.74 -2.29
CA ILE A 298 9.35 14.83 -1.80
C ILE A 298 8.66 15.59 -0.67
N ARG A 299 9.45 16.32 0.14
CA ARG A 299 8.93 17.19 1.20
C ARG A 299 9.57 18.55 1.16
N LEU A 300 8.74 19.61 1.21
CA LEU A 300 9.19 21.00 1.25
C LEU A 300 8.13 21.90 1.90
N ALA A 301 8.57 23.05 2.43
CA ALA A 301 7.67 24.00 3.08
C ALA A 301 6.69 24.65 2.09
N GLN A 302 7.17 24.97 0.87
CA GLN A 302 6.36 25.60 -0.18
C GLN A 302 5.62 24.56 -1.05
N ARG A 303 5.16 23.43 -0.45
CA ARG A 303 4.52 22.32 -1.16
C ARG A 303 3.40 22.75 -2.09
N ASP A 304 2.48 23.59 -1.61
CA ASP A 304 1.32 24.02 -2.42
C ASP A 304 1.73 24.92 -3.59
N ALA A 305 2.69 25.82 -3.40
CA ALA A 305 3.22 26.65 -4.47
C ALA A 305 3.92 25.81 -5.56
N LEU A 306 4.71 24.80 -5.18
CA LEU A 306 5.32 23.89 -6.14
C LEU A 306 4.26 23.03 -6.87
N ARG A 307 3.24 22.55 -6.16
CA ARG A 307 2.12 21.83 -6.77
C ARG A 307 1.44 22.66 -7.86
N ASP A 308 1.13 23.92 -7.56
CA ASP A 308 0.42 24.83 -8.47
C ASP A 308 1.30 25.21 -9.67
N TRP A 309 2.62 25.39 -9.46
CA TRP A 309 3.61 25.58 -10.52
C TRP A 309 3.66 24.39 -11.50
N LEU A 310 3.77 23.16 -10.96
CA LEU A 310 3.80 21.95 -11.76
C LEU A 310 2.49 21.72 -12.51
N HIS A 311 1.36 21.98 -11.87
CA HIS A 311 0.04 21.90 -12.50
C HIS A 311 -0.08 22.89 -13.68
N ALA A 312 0.39 24.14 -13.52
CA ALA A 312 0.41 25.13 -14.61
C ALA A 312 1.31 24.70 -15.78
N ALA A 313 2.36 23.90 -15.51
CA ALA A 313 3.21 23.28 -16.52
C ALA A 313 2.62 21.98 -17.10
N GLY A 314 1.40 21.59 -16.76
CA GLY A 314 0.75 20.37 -17.22
C GLY A 314 1.31 19.09 -16.57
N ILE A 315 1.91 19.19 -15.39
CA ILE A 315 2.46 18.06 -14.63
C ILE A 315 1.55 17.77 -13.43
N GLY A 316 0.92 16.60 -13.44
CA GLY A 316 0.07 16.10 -12.36
C GLY A 316 0.90 15.70 -11.15
N THR A 317 0.41 16.03 -9.95
CA THR A 317 1.01 15.63 -8.68
C THR A 317 -0.07 15.16 -7.71
N GLY A 318 0.32 14.42 -6.67
CA GLY A 318 -0.60 13.96 -5.62
C GLY A 318 -0.13 14.33 -4.21
N ILE A 319 -1.03 14.26 -3.24
CA ILE A 319 -0.69 14.38 -1.82
C ILE A 319 -1.24 13.13 -1.10
N HIS A 320 -0.34 12.28 -0.62
CA HIS A 320 -0.70 11.02 0.02
C HIS A 320 -0.19 10.97 1.48
N TYR A 321 -0.94 11.53 2.51
CA TYR A 321 -2.31 12.02 2.34
C TYR A 321 -2.43 13.45 2.90
N PRO A 322 -3.36 14.28 2.38
CA PRO A 322 -3.40 15.70 2.75
C PRO A 322 -3.90 15.93 4.17
N VAL A 323 -4.75 15.03 4.68
CA VAL A 323 -5.30 15.07 6.04
C VAL A 323 -5.04 13.73 6.70
N PRO A 324 -4.20 13.67 7.74
CA PRO A 324 -4.00 12.44 8.53
C PRO A 324 -5.33 11.90 9.06
N VAL A 325 -5.45 10.59 9.21
CA VAL A 325 -6.74 9.95 9.54
C VAL A 325 -7.36 10.55 10.81
N HIS A 326 -6.56 10.77 11.87
CA HIS A 326 -7.07 11.31 13.15
C HIS A 326 -7.60 12.75 13.06
N LEU A 327 -7.25 13.50 12.00
CA LEU A 327 -7.73 14.87 11.78
C LEU A 327 -8.92 14.92 10.81
N GLN A 328 -9.28 13.82 10.16
CA GLN A 328 -10.44 13.77 9.28
C GLN A 328 -11.75 13.92 10.09
N PRO A 329 -12.77 14.61 9.57
CA PRO A 329 -14.00 14.90 10.31
C PRO A 329 -14.65 13.65 10.95
N ALA A 330 -14.64 12.51 10.24
CA ALA A 330 -15.22 11.25 10.73
C ALA A 330 -14.46 10.64 11.92
N TYR A 331 -13.20 10.98 12.13
CA TYR A 331 -12.31 10.33 13.10
C TYR A 331 -11.79 11.28 14.18
N ARG A 332 -11.98 12.59 14.01
CA ARG A 332 -11.46 13.61 14.94
C ARG A 332 -12.03 13.42 16.33
N GLY A 333 -11.14 13.32 17.32
CA GLY A 333 -11.50 13.13 18.74
C GLY A 333 -11.96 11.72 19.10
N ARG A 334 -11.99 10.76 18.17
CA ARG A 334 -12.42 9.38 18.40
C ARG A 334 -11.26 8.39 18.54
N LEU A 335 -10.13 8.66 17.90
CA LEU A 335 -8.99 7.74 17.84
C LEU A 335 -7.97 8.08 18.92
N ALA A 336 -7.48 7.06 19.61
CA ALA A 336 -6.39 7.19 20.57
C ALA A 336 -5.05 7.33 19.86
N ALA A 337 -4.16 8.15 20.42
CA ALA A 337 -2.77 8.26 19.96
C ALA A 337 -1.78 7.66 20.97
N GLY A 338 -0.58 7.38 20.54
CA GLY A 338 0.57 7.09 21.39
C GLY A 338 0.91 8.28 22.30
N PRO A 339 1.72 8.06 23.38
CA PRO A 339 1.98 9.09 24.38
C PRO A 339 2.73 10.31 23.84
N SER A 340 3.48 10.18 22.75
CA SER A 340 4.24 11.28 22.13
C SER A 340 3.40 12.12 21.16
N GLY A 341 2.13 11.77 20.93
CA GLY A 341 1.26 12.38 19.92
C GLY A 341 1.66 11.98 18.49
N LEU A 342 1.26 12.78 17.48
CA LEU A 342 1.39 12.48 16.05
C LEU A 342 2.08 13.62 15.28
N GLY A 343 3.04 14.29 15.93
CA GLY A 343 3.66 15.51 15.42
C GLY A 343 4.46 15.33 14.12
N VAL A 344 5.08 14.17 13.91
CA VAL A 344 5.79 13.85 12.64
C VAL A 344 4.78 13.66 11.52
N THR A 345 3.74 12.87 11.74
CA THR A 345 2.62 12.67 10.81
C THR A 345 1.99 13.98 10.36
N GLU A 346 1.68 14.88 11.30
CA GLU A 346 1.03 16.17 10.98
C GLU A 346 1.95 17.10 10.18
N ARG A 347 3.24 17.17 10.54
CA ARG A 347 4.20 17.95 9.75
C ARG A 347 4.37 17.38 8.35
N ALA A 348 4.48 16.06 8.22
CA ALA A 348 4.59 15.40 6.92
C ALA A 348 3.41 15.76 6.02
N ALA A 349 2.17 15.59 6.49
CA ALA A 349 0.97 15.87 5.72
C ALA A 349 0.90 17.31 5.15
N ARG A 350 1.48 18.29 5.87
CA ARG A 350 1.56 19.68 5.38
C ARG A 350 2.62 19.90 4.31
N GLN A 351 3.60 19.03 4.15
CA GLN A 351 4.81 19.28 3.37
C GLN A 351 5.05 18.30 2.22
N ILE A 352 4.43 17.12 2.23
CA ILE A 352 4.64 16.06 1.22
C ILE A 352 3.99 16.38 -0.12
N LEU A 353 4.67 15.99 -1.21
CA LEU A 353 4.17 16.02 -2.57
C LEU A 353 4.65 14.78 -3.33
N SER A 354 3.73 14.04 -3.93
CA SER A 354 4.05 12.89 -4.77
C SER A 354 4.23 13.31 -6.21
N LEU A 355 5.41 13.07 -6.76
CA LEU A 355 5.76 13.31 -8.16
C LEU A 355 5.24 12.16 -9.05
N PRO A 356 5.09 12.37 -10.37
CA PRO A 356 4.73 11.31 -11.30
C PRO A 356 5.71 10.15 -11.23
N ILE A 357 5.17 8.94 -11.06
CA ILE A 357 5.99 7.72 -11.11
C ILE A 357 5.15 6.51 -11.56
N TYR A 358 5.44 6.00 -12.74
CA TYR A 358 4.86 4.78 -13.33
C TYR A 358 5.84 4.23 -14.37
N PRO A 359 5.85 2.90 -14.66
CA PRO A 359 6.88 2.28 -15.51
C PRO A 359 7.01 2.89 -16.90
N GLN A 360 5.90 3.36 -17.49
CA GLN A 360 5.84 3.92 -18.84
C GLN A 360 6.23 5.41 -18.92
N LEU A 361 6.62 6.04 -17.81
CA LEU A 361 7.10 7.44 -17.79
C LEU A 361 8.40 7.53 -18.60
N SER A 362 8.40 8.32 -19.69
CA SER A 362 9.54 8.44 -20.61
C SER A 362 10.67 9.29 -20.00
N GLU A 363 11.89 9.14 -20.54
CA GLU A 363 13.05 9.93 -20.11
C GLU A 363 12.79 11.44 -20.30
N ASP A 364 12.21 11.83 -21.43
CA ASP A 364 11.88 13.24 -21.72
C ASP A 364 10.85 13.81 -20.72
N MET A 365 9.87 12.99 -20.29
CA MET A 365 8.92 13.39 -19.26
C MET A 365 9.61 13.59 -17.92
N ILE A 366 10.53 12.68 -17.55
CA ILE A 366 11.30 12.79 -16.29
C ILE A 366 12.16 14.06 -16.32
N ASP A 367 12.86 14.32 -17.41
CA ASP A 367 13.71 15.52 -17.56
C ASP A 367 12.91 16.81 -17.51
N ARG A 368 11.73 16.82 -18.11
CA ARG A 368 10.79 17.94 -18.01
C ARG A 368 10.36 18.18 -16.56
N ILE A 369 9.99 17.15 -15.80
CA ILE A 369 9.60 17.28 -14.40
C ILE A 369 10.74 17.86 -13.57
N ILE A 370 11.98 17.32 -13.73
CA ILE A 370 13.17 17.82 -13.04
C ILE A 370 13.45 19.28 -13.39
N THR A 371 13.35 19.63 -14.67
CA THR A 371 13.58 21.00 -15.16
C THR A 371 12.58 21.99 -14.58
N GLU A 372 11.30 21.64 -14.54
CA GLU A 372 10.26 22.48 -13.96
C GLU A 372 10.45 22.69 -12.46
N ILE A 373 10.82 21.63 -11.71
CA ILE A 373 11.11 21.76 -10.28
C ILE A 373 12.33 22.66 -10.05
N ARG A 374 13.40 22.52 -10.83
CA ARG A 374 14.58 23.41 -10.78
C ARG A 374 14.21 24.85 -11.12
N GLY A 375 13.36 25.05 -12.12
CA GLY A 375 12.84 26.37 -12.53
C GLY A 375 12.08 27.08 -11.42
N PHE A 376 11.23 26.34 -10.68
CA PHE A 376 10.55 26.85 -9.49
C PHE A 376 11.54 27.45 -8.47
N PHE A 377 12.55 26.69 -8.07
CA PHE A 377 13.52 27.15 -7.08
C PHE A 377 14.44 28.27 -7.59
N SER A 378 14.70 28.34 -8.91
CA SER A 378 15.48 29.44 -9.49
C SER A 378 14.74 30.78 -9.48
N ARG A 379 13.40 30.75 -9.54
CA ARG A 379 12.56 31.94 -9.56
C ARG A 379 12.33 32.55 -8.16
N PHE A 380 12.42 31.73 -7.12
CA PHE A 380 12.16 32.12 -5.73
C PHE A 380 13.44 32.22 -4.87
N ARG A 381 14.61 32.34 -5.53
CA ARG A 381 15.89 32.66 -4.88
C ARG A 381 16.03 34.17 -4.58
#